data_8a4ececef54f309a03713a7e9fc5586e
#
_entry.id   8a4ececef54f309a03713a7e9fc5586e
#
_cell.length_a   1.000
_cell.length_b   1.000
_cell.length_c   1.000
_cell.angle_alpha   90.00
_cell.angle_beta   90.00
_cell.angle_gamma   90.00
#
_symmetry.space_group_name_H-M   'P 1'
#
loop_
_entity.id
_entity.type
_entity.pdbx_description
1 polymer ?
#
loop_
_entity_poly.entity_id
_entity_poly.type
_entity_poly.pdbx_seq_one_letter_code
_entity_poly.pdbx_strand_id
1 'polypeptide(L)'
;MRKLLYKSGTGIGLALLSPAVLAATLDQEQTALFGQVQMYVLIAFVIIVAAGVYFMRSRDKRQTPLNEIFEKGDAIHSVGPNTPVTECVRLMTASKIGALIVMDGERLIGIFTERDALNKVLAGGLDPRNTKVSAVMTKDPYCIHPTTTVDDAMKLITKRRFRHLPIVDNGKVLAVVSSGDLTHWLVQDRMGEVQELVDLAARS
;
A
#
# COMPACT_ATOMS: atom_id res chain seq x y z
N MET A 1 -15.18 -52.69 -49.84
CA MET A 1 -15.39 -51.57 -50.76
C MET A 1 -16.17 -50.50 -50.10
N ARG A 2 -15.52 -49.42 -49.59
CA ARG A 2 -16.13 -48.11 -49.31
C ARG A 2 -15.08 -47.05 -49.57
N LYS A 3 -15.24 -46.30 -50.66
CA LYS A 3 -14.45 -45.16 -51.06
C LYS A 3 -14.81 -43.97 -50.10
N LEU A 4 -13.89 -43.44 -49.34
CA LEU A 4 -13.98 -42.15 -48.75
C LEU A 4 -13.39 -41.12 -49.71
N LEU A 5 -14.26 -40.36 -50.36
CA LEU A 5 -13.92 -39.20 -51.18
C LEU A 5 -13.55 -38.04 -50.19
N TYR A 6 -12.28 -37.71 -50.12
CA TYR A 6 -11.81 -36.46 -49.55
C TYR A 6 -11.71 -35.42 -50.66
N LYS A 7 -12.52 -34.38 -50.57
CA LYS A 7 -12.58 -33.26 -51.49
C LYS A 7 -11.99 -32.03 -50.79
N SER A 8 -10.74 -31.71 -51.05
CA SER A 8 -10.25 -30.33 -51.06
C SER A 8 -8.83 -30.27 -51.60
N GLY A 9 -8.65 -29.35 -52.53
CA GLY A 9 -7.53 -29.16 -53.39
C GLY A 9 -6.21 -28.87 -52.70
N THR A 10 -5.35 -29.77 -52.81
CA THR A 10 -3.93 -29.76 -53.17
C THR A 10 -3.52 -31.22 -53.29
N GLY A 11 -3.69 -31.72 -54.52
CA GLY A 11 -3.31 -33.09 -54.86
C GLY A 11 -1.79 -33.20 -54.95
N ILE A 12 -1.17 -33.81 -53.95
CA ILE A 12 0.12 -34.47 -54.08
C ILE A 12 0.09 -35.70 -53.14
N GLY A 13 -0.10 -36.86 -53.73
CA GLY A 13 0.63 -38.06 -53.38
C GLY A 13 0.48 -38.67 -51.98
N LEU A 14 -0.74 -38.88 -51.43
CA LEU A 14 -0.89 -39.70 -50.21
C LEU A 14 -1.05 -41.19 -50.45
N ALA A 15 -0.75 -41.69 -51.70
CA ALA A 15 -1.09 -43.05 -52.14
C ALA A 15 0.07 -44.05 -52.04
N LEU A 16 1.25 -43.66 -51.53
CA LEU A 16 2.40 -44.58 -51.50
C LEU A 16 3.26 -44.51 -50.25
N LEU A 17 2.73 -43.96 -49.11
CA LEU A 17 3.44 -44.08 -47.86
C LEU A 17 3.16 -45.47 -47.25
N SER A 18 4.24 -46.21 -46.95
CA SER A 18 4.12 -47.52 -46.27
C SER A 18 3.46 -47.32 -44.91
N PRO A 19 2.74 -48.27 -44.34
CA PRO A 19 2.10 -48.18 -43.03
C PRO A 19 3.08 -47.78 -41.92
N ALA A 20 4.35 -48.11 -42.06
CA ALA A 20 5.40 -47.75 -41.12
C ALA A 20 5.74 -46.24 -41.16
N VAL A 21 5.71 -45.60 -42.34
CA VAL A 21 5.95 -44.16 -42.48
C VAL A 21 4.74 -43.36 -41.96
N LEU A 22 3.52 -43.86 -42.17
CA LEU A 22 2.32 -43.25 -41.62
C LEU A 22 2.27 -43.35 -40.09
N ALA A 23 2.69 -44.46 -39.52
CA ALA A 23 2.80 -44.62 -38.06
C ALA A 23 3.89 -43.71 -37.46
N ALA A 24 5.03 -43.54 -38.13
CA ALA A 24 6.11 -42.67 -37.70
C ALA A 24 5.71 -41.16 -37.76
N THR A 25 4.91 -40.76 -38.77
CA THR A 25 4.42 -39.36 -38.83
C THR A 25 3.35 -39.05 -37.79
N LEU A 26 2.48 -40.01 -37.48
CA LEU A 26 1.49 -39.87 -36.42
C LEU A 26 2.16 -39.80 -35.02
N ASP A 27 3.22 -40.57 -34.81
CA ASP A 27 4.00 -40.56 -33.57
C ASP A 27 4.77 -39.22 -33.39
N GLN A 28 5.27 -38.65 -34.48
CA GLN A 28 5.92 -37.34 -34.48
C GLN A 28 4.94 -36.17 -34.19
N GLU A 29 3.73 -36.22 -34.73
CA GLU A 29 2.70 -35.20 -34.42
C GLU A 29 2.23 -35.28 -32.97
N GLN A 30 2.05 -36.48 -32.43
CA GLN A 30 1.69 -36.69 -31.03
C GLN A 30 2.79 -36.22 -30.07
N THR A 31 4.06 -36.49 -30.39
CA THR A 31 5.19 -36.02 -29.56
C THR A 31 5.34 -34.50 -29.59
N ALA A 32 5.08 -33.85 -30.73
CA ALA A 32 5.09 -32.39 -30.84
C ALA A 32 3.95 -31.75 -30.05
N LEU A 33 2.74 -32.28 -30.10
CA LEU A 33 1.59 -31.83 -29.32
C LEU A 33 1.83 -32.02 -27.80
N PHE A 34 2.44 -33.14 -27.40
CA PHE A 34 2.78 -33.43 -26.01
C PHE A 34 3.80 -32.41 -25.46
N GLY A 35 4.83 -32.10 -26.25
CA GLY A 35 5.83 -31.07 -25.92
C GLY A 35 5.20 -29.67 -25.78
N GLN A 36 4.27 -29.35 -26.67
CA GLN A 36 3.57 -28.06 -26.63
C GLN A 36 2.68 -27.94 -25.39
N VAL A 37 1.92 -28.97 -25.05
CA VAL A 37 1.09 -29.01 -23.83
C VAL A 37 1.95 -28.91 -22.56
N GLN A 38 3.08 -29.64 -22.54
CA GLN A 38 4.01 -29.60 -21.39
C GLN A 38 4.63 -28.21 -21.21
N MET A 39 4.95 -27.51 -22.28
CA MET A 39 5.43 -26.13 -22.24
C MET A 39 4.37 -25.17 -21.68
N TYR A 40 3.11 -25.29 -22.11
CA TYR A 40 2.03 -24.45 -21.55
C TYR A 40 1.77 -24.72 -20.08
N VAL A 41 1.85 -25.99 -19.64
CA VAL A 41 1.73 -26.36 -18.22
C VAL A 41 2.87 -25.74 -17.39
N LEU A 42 4.11 -25.78 -17.90
CA LEU A 42 5.26 -25.15 -17.26
C LEU A 42 5.10 -23.63 -17.16
N ILE A 43 4.67 -22.96 -18.22
CA ILE A 43 4.42 -21.52 -18.24
C ILE A 43 3.31 -21.16 -17.23
N ALA A 44 2.20 -21.90 -17.23
CA ALA A 44 1.12 -21.70 -16.28
C ALA A 44 1.58 -21.89 -14.84
N PHE A 45 2.40 -22.90 -14.56
CA PHE A 45 2.98 -23.14 -13.25
C PHE A 45 3.90 -21.99 -12.80
N VAL A 46 4.76 -21.49 -13.69
CA VAL A 46 5.63 -20.33 -13.39
C VAL A 46 4.80 -19.08 -13.10
N ILE A 47 3.74 -18.84 -13.87
CA ILE A 47 2.83 -17.70 -13.63
C ILE A 47 2.12 -17.84 -12.28
N ILE A 48 1.64 -19.02 -11.92
CA ILE A 48 0.97 -19.28 -10.64
C ILE A 48 1.94 -19.08 -9.45
N VAL A 49 3.17 -19.60 -9.59
CA VAL A 49 4.21 -19.43 -8.56
C VAL A 49 4.60 -17.95 -8.42
N ALA A 50 4.83 -17.26 -9.54
CA ALA A 50 5.15 -15.83 -9.54
C ALA A 50 4.01 -14.99 -8.93
N ALA A 51 2.76 -15.28 -9.29
CA ALA A 51 1.59 -14.62 -8.68
C ALA A 51 1.46 -14.92 -7.19
N GLY A 52 1.77 -16.17 -6.77
CA GLY A 52 1.79 -16.57 -5.36
C GLY A 52 2.85 -15.82 -4.56
N VAL A 53 4.08 -15.75 -5.07
CA VAL A 53 5.19 -14.99 -4.46
C VAL A 53 4.86 -13.50 -4.41
N TYR A 54 4.32 -12.93 -5.49
CA TYR A 54 3.86 -11.54 -5.53
C TYR A 54 2.78 -11.26 -4.47
N PHE A 55 1.79 -12.14 -4.35
CA PHE A 55 0.71 -12.00 -3.37
C PHE A 55 1.21 -12.14 -1.92
N MET A 56 2.17 -13.06 -1.66
CA MET A 56 2.81 -13.21 -0.34
C MET A 56 3.63 -11.96 0.01
N ARG A 57 4.42 -11.43 -0.93
CA ARG A 57 5.24 -10.24 -0.73
C ARG A 57 4.40 -8.97 -0.53
N SER A 58 3.30 -8.84 -1.27
CA SER A 58 2.33 -7.73 -1.09
C SER A 58 1.59 -7.78 0.26
N ARG A 59 1.39 -8.97 0.84
CA ARG A 59 0.82 -9.11 2.20
C ARG A 59 1.81 -8.70 3.28
N ASP A 60 3.08 -8.99 3.09
CA ASP A 60 4.12 -8.76 4.10
C ASP A 60 4.31 -7.26 4.37
N LYS A 61 4.21 -6.42 3.36
CA LYS A 61 4.39 -4.96 3.48
C LYS A 61 3.29 -4.25 4.24
N ARG A 62 2.05 -4.73 4.19
CA ARG A 62 0.96 -4.19 5.04
C ARG A 62 1.15 -4.50 6.52
N GLN A 63 1.95 -5.53 6.81
CA GLN A 63 2.31 -5.93 8.16
C GLN A 63 3.58 -5.21 8.65
N THR A 64 4.15 -4.28 7.88
CA THR A 64 5.29 -3.47 8.28
C THR A 64 4.94 -2.64 9.52
N PRO A 65 5.70 -2.74 10.60
CA PRO A 65 5.48 -1.92 11.78
C PRO A 65 5.84 -0.46 11.51
N LEU A 66 5.15 0.46 12.18
CA LEU A 66 5.32 1.90 11.97
C LEU A 66 6.74 2.40 12.26
N ASN A 67 7.45 1.79 13.21
CA ASN A 67 8.84 2.16 13.52
C ASN A 67 9.84 1.93 12.38
N GLU A 68 9.45 1.18 11.34
CA GLU A 68 10.27 0.99 10.12
C GLU A 68 10.00 2.07 9.07
N ILE A 69 8.89 2.82 9.21
CA ILE A 69 8.44 3.82 8.24
C ILE A 69 8.88 5.22 8.63
N PHE A 70 8.90 5.50 9.94
CA PHE A 70 9.28 6.80 10.45
C PHE A 70 10.75 6.80 10.85
N GLU A 71 11.51 7.73 10.27
CA GLU A 71 12.88 7.95 10.70
C GLU A 71 12.88 8.46 12.15
N LYS A 72 13.75 7.89 12.98
CA LYS A 72 14.01 8.42 14.33
C LYS A 72 14.57 9.82 14.19
N GLY A 73 13.71 10.84 14.34
CA GLY A 73 14.16 12.24 14.27
C GLY A 73 13.20 13.16 13.55
N ASP A 74 12.07 12.68 13.03
CA ASP A 74 11.02 13.57 12.55
C ASP A 74 10.61 14.53 13.65
N ALA A 75 10.68 15.84 13.35
CA ALA A 75 10.44 16.88 14.33
C ALA A 75 9.01 16.79 14.86
N ILE A 76 8.87 16.41 16.14
CA ILE A 76 7.58 16.42 16.81
C ILE A 76 7.21 17.87 17.08
N HIS A 77 6.24 18.37 16.33
CA HIS A 77 5.73 19.72 16.56
C HIS A 77 4.76 19.70 17.74
N SER A 78 5.17 20.34 18.83
CA SER A 78 4.38 20.41 20.05
C SER A 78 4.24 21.83 20.56
N VAL A 79 3.18 22.06 21.33
CA VAL A 79 2.87 23.33 22.00
C VAL A 79 2.42 23.09 23.43
N GLY A 80 2.54 24.09 24.29
CA GLY A 80 2.01 24.06 25.65
C GLY A 80 0.50 24.32 25.70
N PRO A 81 -0.19 23.94 26.79
CA PRO A 81 -1.65 24.05 26.92
C PRO A 81 -2.17 25.49 26.86
N ASN A 82 -1.34 26.47 27.21
CA ASN A 82 -1.71 27.86 27.22
C ASN A 82 -1.44 28.61 25.90
N THR A 83 -0.89 27.94 24.91
CA THR A 83 -0.59 28.51 23.57
C THR A 83 -1.89 28.99 22.91
N PRO A 84 -1.95 30.24 22.40
CA PRO A 84 -3.10 30.74 21.65
C PRO A 84 -3.31 29.94 20.36
N VAL A 85 -4.56 29.74 19.98
CA VAL A 85 -4.90 29.02 18.74
C VAL A 85 -4.27 29.67 17.51
N THR A 86 -4.18 31.02 17.47
CA THR A 86 -3.51 31.73 16.38
C THR A 86 -2.07 31.28 16.17
N GLU A 87 -1.33 31.07 17.26
CA GLU A 87 0.05 30.60 17.20
C GLU A 87 0.13 29.14 16.75
N CYS A 88 -0.78 28.28 17.24
CA CYS A 88 -0.89 26.91 16.78
C CYS A 88 -1.12 26.83 15.26
N VAL A 89 -2.05 27.61 14.73
CA VAL A 89 -2.36 27.66 13.29
C VAL A 89 -1.15 28.15 12.48
N ARG A 90 -0.45 29.19 12.97
CA ARG A 90 0.78 29.68 12.32
C ARG A 90 1.85 28.59 12.25
N LEU A 91 2.06 27.88 13.34
CA LEU A 91 3.04 26.80 13.41
C LEU A 91 2.67 25.67 12.44
N MET A 92 1.40 25.25 12.42
CA MET A 92 0.92 24.22 11.46
C MET A 92 1.16 24.65 10.01
N THR A 93 0.82 25.90 9.67
CA THR A 93 1.01 26.45 8.32
C THR A 93 2.48 26.54 7.93
N ALA A 94 3.33 27.06 8.82
CA ALA A 94 4.76 27.23 8.58
C ALA A 94 5.48 25.87 8.39
N SER A 95 5.07 24.88 9.18
CA SER A 95 5.65 23.52 9.13
C SER A 95 4.94 22.59 8.13
N LYS A 96 3.86 23.05 7.46
CA LYS A 96 3.04 22.26 6.52
C LYS A 96 2.49 20.97 7.15
N ILE A 97 2.04 21.05 8.40
CA ILE A 97 1.47 19.94 9.17
C ILE A 97 0.02 20.20 9.53
N GLY A 98 -0.78 19.15 9.63
CA GLY A 98 -2.22 19.23 9.94
C GLY A 98 -2.56 19.02 11.41
N ALA A 99 -1.57 18.81 12.29
CA ALA A 99 -1.78 18.55 13.70
C ALA A 99 -0.59 18.98 14.56
N LEU A 100 -0.87 19.37 15.81
CA LEU A 100 0.10 19.65 16.86
C LEU A 100 -0.19 18.79 18.07
N ILE A 101 0.87 18.31 18.69
CA ILE A 101 0.80 17.66 20.00
C ILE A 101 0.74 18.74 21.09
N VAL A 102 -0.14 18.58 22.06
CA VAL A 102 -0.21 19.46 23.22
C VAL A 102 0.41 18.76 24.40
N MET A 103 1.50 19.34 24.90
CA MET A 103 2.31 18.79 25.96
C MET A 103 2.22 19.68 27.23
N ASP A 104 2.15 19.04 28.40
CA ASP A 104 2.35 19.70 29.70
C ASP A 104 3.62 19.12 30.34
N GLY A 105 4.71 19.85 30.22
CA GLY A 105 6.04 19.29 30.41
C GLY A 105 6.35 18.19 29.42
N GLU A 106 6.67 16.99 29.90
CA GLU A 106 6.91 15.81 29.11
C GLU A 106 5.65 14.97 28.82
N ARG A 107 4.52 15.33 29.40
CA ARG A 107 3.29 14.58 29.32
C ARG A 107 2.45 15.02 28.12
N LEU A 108 2.05 14.07 27.28
CA LEU A 108 1.04 14.25 26.26
C LEU A 108 -0.34 14.44 26.90
N ILE A 109 -0.98 15.60 26.69
CA ILE A 109 -2.30 15.91 27.22
C ILE A 109 -3.37 16.11 26.15
N GLY A 110 -2.96 16.30 24.89
CA GLY A 110 -3.91 16.54 23.82
C GLY A 110 -3.30 16.55 22.43
N ILE A 111 -4.17 16.61 21.44
CA ILE A 111 -3.85 16.88 20.04
C ILE A 111 -4.76 17.98 19.53
N PHE A 112 -4.21 18.90 18.76
CA PHE A 112 -4.94 19.98 18.10
C PHE A 112 -4.72 19.88 16.59
N THR A 113 -5.82 19.87 15.82
CA THR A 113 -5.79 19.65 14.37
C THR A 113 -6.44 20.82 13.64
N GLU A 114 -6.18 20.89 12.29
CA GLU A 114 -6.89 21.84 11.41
C GLU A 114 -8.41 21.72 11.52
N ARG A 115 -8.91 20.48 11.69
CA ARG A 115 -10.35 20.23 11.88
C ARG A 115 -10.87 20.85 13.18
N ASP A 116 -10.08 20.82 14.25
CA ASP A 116 -10.45 21.47 15.52
C ASP A 116 -10.48 23.00 15.36
N ALA A 117 -9.51 23.57 14.64
CA ALA A 117 -9.50 25.00 14.33
C ALA A 117 -10.75 25.42 13.56
N LEU A 118 -11.16 24.65 12.57
CA LEU A 118 -12.36 24.94 11.78
C LEU A 118 -13.66 24.75 12.59
N ASN A 119 -13.81 23.61 13.26
CA ASN A 119 -15.10 23.21 13.84
C ASN A 119 -15.31 23.80 15.24
N LYS A 120 -14.24 23.86 16.07
CA LYS A 120 -14.40 24.31 17.46
C LYS A 120 -14.10 25.81 17.63
N VAL A 121 -13.20 26.36 16.81
CA VAL A 121 -12.84 27.77 16.92
C VAL A 121 -13.62 28.63 15.95
N LEU A 122 -13.45 28.40 14.64
CA LEU A 122 -14.10 29.25 13.63
C LEU A 122 -15.62 29.08 13.63
N ALA A 123 -16.14 27.84 13.51
CA ALA A 123 -17.58 27.58 13.54
C ALA A 123 -18.19 27.83 14.95
N GLY A 124 -17.39 27.70 16.02
CA GLY A 124 -17.79 28.03 17.38
C GLY A 124 -17.76 29.53 17.71
N GLY A 125 -17.34 30.38 16.77
CA GLY A 125 -17.29 31.85 16.96
C GLY A 125 -16.27 32.29 18.03
N LEU A 126 -15.26 31.47 18.31
CA LEU A 126 -14.23 31.82 19.31
C LEU A 126 -13.14 32.71 18.70
N ASP A 127 -12.64 33.67 19.50
CA ASP A 127 -11.48 34.46 19.07
C ASP A 127 -10.19 33.62 19.18
N PRO A 128 -9.52 33.27 18.07
CA PRO A 128 -8.33 32.44 18.10
C PRO A 128 -7.12 33.11 18.79
N ARG A 129 -7.11 34.42 18.98
CA ARG A 129 -6.04 35.15 19.67
C ARG A 129 -6.13 34.95 21.17
N ASN A 130 -7.35 34.86 21.68
CA ASN A 130 -7.63 34.78 23.12
C ASN A 130 -8.01 33.37 23.59
N THR A 131 -8.21 32.43 22.62
CA THR A 131 -8.54 31.04 22.93
C THR A 131 -7.27 30.21 23.09
N LYS A 132 -7.10 29.60 24.27
CA LYS A 132 -6.01 28.67 24.56
C LYS A 132 -6.27 27.33 23.84
N VAL A 133 -5.22 26.68 23.33
CA VAL A 133 -5.31 25.38 22.66
C VAL A 133 -5.94 24.32 23.57
N SER A 134 -5.67 24.36 24.87
CA SER A 134 -6.25 23.41 25.85
C SER A 134 -7.78 23.46 25.96
N ALA A 135 -8.41 24.58 25.56
CA ALA A 135 -9.87 24.70 25.55
C ALA A 135 -10.52 24.00 24.36
N VAL A 136 -9.79 23.84 23.25
CA VAL A 136 -10.31 23.35 21.98
C VAL A 136 -9.61 22.09 21.46
N MET A 137 -8.51 21.65 22.05
CA MET A 137 -7.83 20.41 21.70
C MET A 137 -8.72 19.18 21.93
N THR A 138 -8.37 18.06 21.32
CA THR A 138 -8.87 16.75 21.71
C THR A 138 -7.99 16.26 22.86
N LYS A 139 -8.58 16.13 24.05
CA LYS A 139 -7.90 15.65 25.26
C LYS A 139 -7.70 14.14 25.19
N ASP A 140 -6.65 13.65 25.83
CA ASP A 140 -6.31 12.23 25.95
C ASP A 140 -6.45 11.50 24.58
N PRO A 141 -5.67 11.93 23.58
CA PRO A 141 -5.81 11.40 22.22
C PRO A 141 -5.51 9.91 22.18
N TYR A 142 -6.19 9.23 21.29
CA TYR A 142 -5.88 7.83 21.04
C TYR A 142 -4.47 7.71 20.47
N CYS A 143 -3.61 6.97 21.17
CA CYS A 143 -2.23 6.72 20.78
C CYS A 143 -2.06 5.29 20.31
N ILE A 144 -1.06 5.09 19.45
CA ILE A 144 -0.67 3.77 18.95
C ILE A 144 0.79 3.48 19.29
N HIS A 145 1.12 2.21 19.39
CA HIS A 145 2.47 1.74 19.65
C HIS A 145 3.32 1.72 18.37
N PRO A 146 4.63 1.93 18.40
CA PRO A 146 5.49 1.89 17.22
C PRO A 146 5.53 0.54 16.50
N THR A 147 5.18 -0.55 17.17
CA THR A 147 5.03 -1.89 16.57
C THR A 147 3.66 -2.11 15.90
N THR A 148 2.74 -1.15 15.97
CA THR A 148 1.47 -1.21 15.23
C THR A 148 1.77 -1.26 13.73
N THR A 149 1.08 -2.15 13.01
CA THR A 149 1.30 -2.28 11.57
C THR A 149 0.62 -1.14 10.79
N VAL A 150 1.12 -0.87 9.59
CA VAL A 150 0.50 0.10 8.66
C VAL A 150 -0.98 -0.23 8.42
N ASP A 151 -1.30 -1.50 8.22
CA ASP A 151 -2.67 -1.96 7.97
C ASP A 151 -3.58 -1.68 9.17
N ASP A 152 -3.11 -1.94 10.38
CA ASP A 152 -3.89 -1.69 11.60
C ASP A 152 -4.05 -0.20 11.87
N ALA A 153 -3.02 0.61 11.63
CA ALA A 153 -3.11 2.06 11.72
C ALA A 153 -4.12 2.63 10.71
N MET A 154 -4.11 2.16 9.46
CA MET A 154 -5.07 2.54 8.42
C MET A 154 -6.50 2.13 8.79
N LYS A 155 -6.72 0.93 9.33
CA LYS A 155 -8.02 0.49 9.83
C LYS A 155 -8.54 1.38 10.94
N LEU A 156 -7.68 1.76 11.90
CA LEU A 156 -8.02 2.67 12.98
C LEU A 156 -8.42 4.05 12.47
N ILE A 157 -7.61 4.64 11.59
CA ILE A 157 -7.88 5.94 10.96
C ILE A 157 -9.23 5.92 10.25
N THR A 158 -9.50 4.88 9.44
CA THR A 158 -10.74 4.75 8.69
C THR A 158 -11.95 4.53 9.59
N LYS A 159 -11.86 3.59 10.53
CA LYS A 159 -12.97 3.21 11.42
C LYS A 159 -13.33 4.32 12.39
N ARG A 160 -12.34 5.01 12.95
CA ARG A 160 -12.51 6.06 13.96
C ARG A 160 -12.60 7.46 13.35
N ARG A 161 -12.37 7.59 12.05
CA ARG A 161 -12.30 8.88 11.32
C ARG A 161 -11.24 9.82 11.89
N PHE A 162 -10.19 9.26 12.43
CA PHE A 162 -9.02 10.01 12.82
C PHE A 162 -8.26 10.47 11.57
N ARG A 163 -7.54 11.59 11.65
CA ARG A 163 -6.64 12.03 10.57
C ARG A 163 -5.20 11.93 10.99
N HIS A 164 -4.95 11.98 12.29
CA HIS A 164 -3.63 11.96 12.90
C HIS A 164 -3.66 11.07 14.13
N LEU A 165 -2.63 10.28 14.32
CA LEU A 165 -2.44 9.38 15.46
C LEU A 165 -1.05 9.59 16.04
N PRO A 166 -0.93 9.98 17.32
CA PRO A 166 0.35 9.98 18.02
C PRO A 166 0.85 8.55 18.18
N ILE A 167 2.14 8.35 17.88
CA ILE A 167 2.87 7.12 18.15
C ILE A 167 3.61 7.33 19.47
N VAL A 168 3.30 6.48 20.44
CA VAL A 168 3.82 6.62 21.81
C VAL A 168 4.45 5.31 22.26
N ASP A 169 5.64 5.41 22.86
CA ASP A 169 6.31 4.31 23.52
C ASP A 169 6.77 4.74 24.92
N ASN A 170 6.45 3.94 25.94
CA ASN A 170 6.80 4.20 27.33
C ASN A 170 6.45 5.64 27.80
N GLY A 171 5.29 6.15 27.36
CA GLY A 171 4.82 7.50 27.69
C GLY A 171 5.46 8.63 26.89
N LYS A 172 6.43 8.34 26.03
CA LYS A 172 7.12 9.31 25.18
C LYS A 172 6.50 9.31 23.77
N VAL A 173 6.15 10.48 23.26
CA VAL A 173 5.71 10.65 21.88
C VAL A 173 6.94 10.48 20.97
N LEU A 174 6.85 9.58 20.00
CA LEU A 174 7.92 9.30 19.04
C LEU A 174 7.66 9.98 17.69
N ALA A 175 6.41 10.02 17.25
CA ALA A 175 5.98 10.63 15.99
C ALA A 175 4.47 10.90 15.99
N VAL A 176 4.01 11.59 14.96
CA VAL A 176 2.57 11.70 14.64
C VAL A 176 2.37 11.24 13.21
N VAL A 177 1.57 10.21 13.02
CA VAL A 177 1.25 9.71 11.68
C VAL A 177 -0.08 10.24 11.20
N SER A 178 -0.14 10.68 9.95
CA SER A 178 -1.37 11.08 9.28
C SER A 178 -1.87 10.01 8.30
N SER A 179 -3.15 10.13 7.92
CA SER A 179 -3.70 9.32 6.83
C SER A 179 -2.97 9.55 5.50
N GLY A 180 -2.45 10.78 5.29
CA GLY A 180 -1.67 11.13 4.11
C GLY A 180 -0.34 10.39 4.06
N ASP A 181 0.39 10.34 5.18
CA ASP A 181 1.69 9.67 5.29
C ASP A 181 1.57 8.17 5.00
N LEU A 182 0.58 7.51 5.61
CA LEU A 182 0.33 6.09 5.38
C LEU A 182 -0.08 5.81 3.92
N THR A 183 -0.92 6.67 3.34
CA THR A 183 -1.32 6.53 1.94
C THR A 183 -0.14 6.74 1.01
N HIS A 184 0.67 7.76 1.26
CA HIS A 184 1.86 8.06 0.47
C HIS A 184 2.85 6.89 0.49
N TRP A 185 3.12 6.35 1.67
CA TRP A 185 3.98 5.18 1.85
C TRP A 185 3.46 3.96 1.07
N LEU A 186 2.16 3.65 1.17
CA LEU A 186 1.55 2.54 0.44
C LEU A 186 1.57 2.70 -1.08
N VAL A 187 1.49 3.95 -1.57
CA VAL A 187 1.50 4.24 -3.02
C VAL A 187 2.91 4.23 -3.58
N GLN A 188 3.88 4.83 -2.89
CA GLN A 188 5.29 4.84 -3.33
C GLN A 188 5.84 3.42 -3.48
N ASP A 189 5.48 2.54 -2.58
CA ASP A 189 5.88 1.15 -2.63
C ASP A 189 5.36 0.43 -3.89
N ARG A 190 4.11 0.68 -4.28
CA ARG A 190 3.54 0.13 -5.52
C ARG A 190 4.17 0.70 -6.79
N MET A 191 4.54 1.97 -6.78
CA MET A 191 5.22 2.59 -7.93
C MET A 191 6.61 2.01 -8.15
N GLY A 192 7.34 1.71 -7.07
CA GLY A 192 8.63 1.01 -7.14
C GLY A 192 8.53 -0.38 -7.78
N GLU A 193 7.51 -1.17 -7.41
CA GLU A 193 7.27 -2.49 -8.01
C GLU A 193 6.91 -2.41 -9.50
N VAL A 194 6.08 -1.45 -9.90
CA VAL A 194 5.73 -1.23 -11.31
C VAL A 194 6.96 -0.83 -12.12
N GLN A 195 7.81 0.04 -11.60
CA GLN A 195 9.03 0.46 -12.27
C GLN A 195 10.00 -0.71 -12.46
N GLU A 196 10.18 -1.56 -11.44
CA GLU A 196 11.03 -2.76 -11.53
C GLU A 196 10.52 -3.74 -12.61
N LEU A 197 9.19 -3.93 -12.71
CA LEU A 197 8.58 -4.77 -13.75
C LEU A 197 8.77 -4.18 -15.15
N VAL A 198 8.64 -2.86 -15.30
CA VAL A 198 8.87 -2.16 -16.58
C VAL A 198 10.34 -2.29 -16.99
N ASP A 199 11.27 -2.13 -16.05
CA ASP A 199 12.71 -2.26 -16.31
C ASP A 199 13.10 -3.70 -16.68
N LEU A 200 12.47 -4.70 -16.07
CA LEU A 200 12.64 -6.12 -16.44
C LEU A 200 12.12 -6.40 -17.85
N ALA A 201 10.95 -5.89 -18.20
CA ALA A 201 10.36 -6.05 -19.53
C ALA A 201 11.16 -5.32 -20.62
N ALA A 202 11.82 -4.21 -20.27
CA ALA A 202 12.67 -3.46 -21.23
C ALA A 202 14.04 -4.11 -21.48
N ARG A 203 14.47 -5.04 -20.63
CA ARG A 203 15.74 -5.79 -20.77
C ARG A 203 15.61 -7.15 -21.45
N SER A 204 14.36 -7.60 -21.69
CA SER A 204 14.04 -8.84 -22.43
C SER A 204 13.81 -8.58 -23.91
#